data_b5067e27e4572a797aaffb241715580a
#
_entry.id   b5067e27e4572a797aaffb241715580a
#
_cell.length_a   1.000
_cell.length_b   1.000
_cell.length_c   1.000
_cell.angle_alpha   90.00
_cell.angle_beta   90.00
_cell.angle_gamma   90.00
#
_symmetry.space_group_name_H-M   'P 1'
#
loop_
_entity.id
_entity.type
_entity.pdbx_description
1 polymer ?
#
loop_
_entity_poly.entity_id
_entity_poly.type
_entity_poly.pdbx_seq_one_letter_code
_entity_poly.pdbx_strand_id
1 'polypeptide(L)'
;MRSQVLDYPSVEEIEVPETYLRVSLADFEQIFEIQLADMKRKYQQLTNEPLSKFDSLSLSRLGLGEYENLSQVKEAYYKIYRKQALELAFYRQLMPFLLAFYQEASQVVIDQDEYDAYERKYLDQIQRLASEEDMTLEEYASSQLHLNQPIRAHIKERILEDFVFELIAKDRFAAVVDEWEYEAFIQERSLSQGLDPIDLKEQISFSNFLLESSQLKWTQELFDYFKNRFIVVDSSEGATDSGRQTN
;
A
#
# COMPACT_ATOMS: atom_id res chain seq x y z
N MET A 1 11.08 -23.99 8.00
CA MET A 1 11.59 -23.38 6.76
C MET A 1 13.04 -23.80 6.61
N ARG A 2 13.41 -24.36 5.45
CA ARG A 2 14.78 -24.83 5.12
C ARG A 2 15.52 -23.78 4.28
N SER A 3 14.76 -22.92 3.60
CA SER A 3 15.29 -21.74 2.93
C SER A 3 15.84 -20.74 3.96
N GLN A 4 16.97 -20.11 3.62
CA GLN A 4 17.71 -19.25 4.55
C GLN A 4 18.24 -18.01 3.81
N VAL A 5 18.24 -16.89 4.50
CA VAL A 5 18.95 -15.69 4.08
C VAL A 5 20.36 -15.75 4.67
N LEU A 6 21.36 -15.55 3.83
CA LEU A 6 22.76 -15.48 4.25
C LEU A 6 23.23 -14.04 4.42
N ASP A 7 22.77 -13.17 3.52
CA ASP A 7 23.11 -11.74 3.52
C ASP A 7 22.10 -10.94 2.68
N TYR A 8 21.84 -9.68 3.05
CA TYR A 8 21.03 -8.75 2.29
C TYR A 8 21.42 -7.32 2.60
N PRO A 9 21.29 -6.39 1.62
CA PRO A 9 21.67 -4.99 1.81
C PRO A 9 20.75 -4.30 2.83
N SER A 10 21.31 -3.39 3.60
CA SER A 10 20.53 -2.51 4.45
C SER A 10 19.74 -1.49 3.61
N VAL A 11 18.67 -0.91 4.18
CA VAL A 11 17.84 0.06 3.47
C VAL A 11 18.61 1.33 3.08
N GLU A 12 19.68 1.65 3.83
CA GLU A 12 20.56 2.80 3.58
C GLU A 12 21.43 2.63 2.33
N GLU A 13 21.69 1.38 1.93
CA GLU A 13 22.54 1.03 0.78
C GLU A 13 21.75 1.04 -0.54
N ILE A 14 20.42 1.21 -0.48
CA ILE A 14 19.58 1.19 -1.67
C ILE A 14 19.60 2.53 -2.38
N GLU A 15 20.16 2.57 -3.57
CA GLU A 15 20.09 3.71 -4.48
C GLU A 15 18.80 3.64 -5.30
N VAL A 16 17.77 4.37 -4.86
CA VAL A 16 16.48 4.42 -5.55
C VAL A 16 16.52 5.48 -6.65
N PRO A 17 16.26 5.12 -7.93
CA PRO A 17 16.11 6.11 -8.99
C PRO A 17 14.97 7.10 -8.69
N GLU A 18 15.19 8.37 -9.00
CA GLU A 18 14.24 9.46 -8.71
C GLU A 18 12.83 9.20 -9.29
N THR A 19 12.75 8.49 -10.42
CA THR A 19 11.49 8.13 -11.08
C THR A 19 10.54 7.35 -10.19
N TYR A 20 11.06 6.54 -9.25
CA TYR A 20 10.25 5.80 -8.28
C TYR A 20 9.85 6.62 -7.05
N LEU A 21 10.44 7.80 -6.87
CA LEU A 21 10.19 8.70 -5.74
C LEU A 21 9.30 9.90 -6.10
N ARG A 22 8.93 10.09 -7.37
CA ARG A 22 8.09 11.21 -7.81
C ARG A 22 6.62 10.92 -7.56
N VAL A 23 5.93 11.85 -6.89
CA VAL A 23 4.49 11.77 -6.59
C VAL A 23 3.81 13.04 -7.07
N SER A 24 2.82 12.88 -7.96
CA SER A 24 2.00 14.00 -8.42
C SER A 24 0.78 14.18 -7.51
N LEU A 25 0.54 15.43 -7.12
CA LEU A 25 -0.69 15.85 -6.42
C LEU A 25 -1.61 16.71 -7.31
N ALA A 26 -1.45 16.57 -8.63
CA ALA A 26 -2.14 17.39 -9.64
C ALA A 26 -3.66 17.45 -9.49
N ASP A 27 -4.28 16.37 -9.01
CA ASP A 27 -5.73 16.24 -8.99
C ASP A 27 -6.36 16.76 -7.68
N PHE A 28 -5.56 17.25 -6.72
CA PHE A 28 -6.10 17.68 -5.41
C PHE A 28 -7.15 18.77 -5.53
N GLU A 29 -6.92 19.79 -6.34
CA GLU A 29 -7.87 20.90 -6.47
C GLU A 29 -9.22 20.41 -7.02
N GLN A 30 -9.20 19.55 -8.03
CA GLN A 30 -10.42 18.96 -8.60
C GLN A 30 -11.15 18.08 -7.58
N ILE A 31 -10.42 17.27 -6.83
CA ILE A 31 -10.98 16.42 -5.77
C ILE A 31 -11.58 17.28 -4.67
N PHE A 32 -10.90 18.35 -4.27
CA PHE A 32 -11.43 19.26 -3.25
C PHE A 32 -12.68 20.00 -3.68
N GLU A 33 -12.79 20.41 -4.95
CA GLU A 33 -14.02 20.99 -5.50
C GLU A 33 -15.21 20.02 -5.45
N ILE A 34 -14.98 18.72 -5.71
CA ILE A 34 -16.02 17.69 -5.55
C ILE A 34 -16.46 17.60 -4.08
N GLN A 35 -15.51 17.59 -3.14
CA GLN A 35 -15.81 17.58 -1.70
C GLN A 35 -16.59 18.83 -1.26
N LEU A 36 -16.25 20.00 -1.81
CA LEU A 36 -17.00 21.22 -1.55
C LEU A 36 -18.45 21.13 -2.04
N ALA A 37 -18.68 20.57 -3.22
CA ALA A 37 -20.03 20.36 -3.74
C ALA A 37 -20.82 19.41 -2.83
N ASP A 38 -20.19 18.34 -2.33
CA ASP A 38 -20.81 17.40 -1.41
C ASP A 38 -21.12 18.04 -0.05
N MET A 39 -20.22 18.86 0.50
CA MET A 39 -20.46 19.61 1.72
C MET A 39 -21.66 20.56 1.58
N LYS A 40 -21.76 21.29 0.45
CA LYS A 40 -22.90 22.16 0.16
C LYS A 40 -24.22 21.39 0.09
N ARG A 41 -24.21 20.24 -0.60
CA ARG A 41 -25.39 19.36 -0.70
C ARG A 41 -25.80 18.81 0.67
N LYS A 42 -24.85 18.32 1.47
CA LYS A 42 -25.10 17.82 2.82
C LYS A 42 -25.67 18.91 3.73
N TYR A 43 -25.11 20.12 3.68
CA TYR A 43 -25.63 21.26 4.45
C TYR A 43 -27.08 21.57 4.11
N GLN A 44 -27.41 21.64 2.81
CA GLN A 44 -28.77 21.88 2.34
C GLN A 44 -29.74 20.78 2.81
N GLN A 45 -29.32 19.52 2.82
CA GLN A 45 -30.14 18.42 3.35
C GLN A 45 -30.40 18.54 4.86
N LEU A 46 -29.40 19.01 5.62
CA LEU A 46 -29.53 19.16 7.07
C LEU A 46 -30.34 20.39 7.52
N THR A 47 -30.29 21.46 6.75
CA THR A 47 -30.86 22.77 7.16
C THR A 47 -32.03 23.23 6.31
N ASN A 48 -32.31 22.62 5.17
CA ASN A 48 -33.19 23.10 4.10
C ASN A 48 -32.82 24.48 3.52
N GLU A 49 -31.58 24.93 3.77
CA GLU A 49 -31.06 26.22 3.29
C GLU A 49 -29.79 26.03 2.49
N PRO A 50 -29.53 26.82 1.43
CA PRO A 50 -28.28 26.75 0.70
C PRO A 50 -27.12 27.27 1.56
N LEU A 51 -25.96 26.60 1.49
CA LEU A 51 -24.76 27.08 2.17
C LEU A 51 -24.19 28.30 1.44
N SER A 52 -24.28 29.47 2.06
CA SER A 52 -23.77 30.71 1.50
C SER A 52 -22.33 31.03 1.92
N LYS A 53 -21.91 30.54 3.08
CA LYS A 53 -20.56 30.78 3.63
C LYS A 53 -20.09 29.60 4.49
N PHE A 54 -18.81 29.28 4.39
CA PHE A 54 -18.15 28.34 5.28
C PHE A 54 -17.55 29.08 6.48
N ASP A 55 -18.35 29.26 7.52
CA ASP A 55 -17.93 29.77 8.81
C ASP A 55 -18.02 28.69 9.89
N SER A 56 -17.58 28.99 11.11
CA SER A 56 -17.54 28.03 12.21
C SER A 56 -18.90 27.40 12.53
N LEU A 57 -20.01 28.15 12.34
CA LEU A 57 -21.34 27.63 12.58
C LEU A 57 -21.78 26.64 11.51
N SER A 58 -21.56 26.96 10.24
CA SER A 58 -21.89 26.08 9.12
C SER A 58 -21.01 24.82 9.12
N LEU A 59 -19.71 24.95 9.45
CA LEU A 59 -18.79 23.84 9.59
C LEU A 59 -19.18 22.92 10.76
N SER A 60 -19.60 23.49 11.90
CA SER A 60 -20.11 22.70 13.03
C SER A 60 -21.35 21.88 12.65
N ARG A 61 -22.28 22.43 11.87
CA ARG A 61 -23.46 21.72 11.37
C ARG A 61 -23.11 20.56 10.41
N LEU A 62 -22.00 20.69 9.69
CA LEU A 62 -21.46 19.64 8.83
C LEU A 62 -20.69 18.55 9.58
N GLY A 63 -20.49 18.71 10.91
CA GLY A 63 -19.66 17.82 11.72
C GLY A 63 -18.16 18.13 11.61
N LEU A 64 -17.81 19.35 11.16
CA LEU A 64 -16.45 19.86 10.98
C LEU A 64 -16.17 21.02 11.95
N GLY A 65 -16.75 20.97 13.16
CA GLY A 65 -16.69 22.05 14.16
C GLY A 65 -15.30 22.30 14.77
N GLU A 66 -14.33 21.46 14.48
CA GLU A 66 -12.91 21.62 14.81
C GLU A 66 -12.21 22.68 13.93
N TYR A 67 -12.81 23.05 12.80
CA TYR A 67 -12.27 24.05 11.87
C TYR A 67 -13.03 25.35 11.95
N GLU A 68 -12.31 26.48 11.88
CA GLU A 68 -12.89 27.81 11.93
C GLU A 68 -13.34 28.35 10.56
N ASN A 69 -12.71 27.85 9.49
CA ASN A 69 -12.92 28.32 8.14
C ASN A 69 -12.55 27.26 7.08
N LEU A 70 -12.95 27.53 5.83
CA LEU A 70 -12.71 26.64 4.70
C LEU A 70 -11.22 26.38 4.43
N SER A 71 -10.35 27.33 4.70
CA SER A 71 -8.90 27.16 4.47
C SER A 71 -8.31 26.08 5.36
N GLN A 72 -8.73 26.03 6.63
CA GLN A 72 -8.30 24.96 7.56
C GLN A 72 -8.84 23.59 7.13
N VAL A 73 -10.09 23.54 6.65
CA VAL A 73 -10.67 22.32 6.09
C VAL A 73 -9.86 21.87 4.88
N LYS A 74 -9.56 22.78 3.95
CA LYS A 74 -8.75 22.47 2.75
C LYS A 74 -7.35 21.93 3.12
N GLU A 75 -6.71 22.56 4.11
CA GLU A 75 -5.39 22.11 4.59
C GLU A 75 -5.45 20.69 5.19
N ALA A 76 -6.50 20.39 5.97
CA ALA A 76 -6.71 19.07 6.54
C ALA A 76 -6.91 18.00 5.44
N TYR A 77 -7.76 18.29 4.45
CA TYR A 77 -7.95 17.42 3.30
C TYR A 77 -6.67 17.24 2.48
N TYR A 78 -5.89 18.29 2.28
CA TYR A 78 -4.60 18.20 1.60
C TYR A 78 -3.62 17.28 2.31
N LYS A 79 -3.53 17.36 3.65
CA LYS A 79 -2.68 16.48 4.45
C LYS A 79 -3.08 15.00 4.29
N ILE A 80 -4.39 14.73 4.32
CA ILE A 80 -4.91 13.37 4.12
C ILE A 80 -4.61 12.89 2.69
N TYR A 81 -4.93 13.71 1.69
CA TYR A 81 -4.69 13.39 0.28
C TYR A 81 -3.20 13.13 0.00
N ARG A 82 -2.32 14.01 0.50
CA ARG A 82 -0.88 13.84 0.37
C ARG A 82 -0.40 12.53 0.99
N LYS A 83 -0.88 12.20 2.21
CA LYS A 83 -0.55 10.94 2.86
C LYS A 83 -0.96 9.75 2.00
N GLN A 84 -2.20 9.72 1.52
CA GLN A 84 -2.71 8.65 0.66
C GLN A 84 -1.95 8.54 -0.67
N ALA A 85 -1.58 9.66 -1.27
CA ALA A 85 -0.80 9.67 -2.51
C ALA A 85 0.62 9.10 -2.29
N LEU A 86 1.26 9.42 -1.15
CA LEU A 86 2.56 8.84 -0.80
C LEU A 86 2.48 7.34 -0.55
N GLU A 87 1.46 6.88 0.19
CA GLU A 87 1.22 5.46 0.43
C GLU A 87 0.96 4.73 -0.91
N LEU A 88 0.13 5.29 -1.78
CA LEU A 88 -0.15 4.71 -3.09
C LEU A 88 1.11 4.63 -3.97
N ALA A 89 1.92 5.69 -3.99
CA ALA A 89 3.19 5.71 -4.74
C ALA A 89 4.18 4.68 -4.17
N PHE A 90 4.26 4.56 -2.85
CA PHE A 90 5.07 3.53 -2.21
C PHE A 90 4.68 2.12 -2.68
N TYR A 91 3.42 1.75 -2.57
CA TYR A 91 2.98 0.40 -2.93
C TYR A 91 2.99 0.12 -4.43
N ARG A 92 2.68 1.12 -5.28
CA ARG A 92 2.56 0.90 -6.74
C ARG A 92 3.85 1.11 -7.52
N GLN A 93 4.74 1.96 -7.03
CA GLN A 93 5.95 2.34 -7.77
C GLN A 93 7.22 1.87 -7.06
N LEU A 94 7.38 2.19 -5.78
CA LEU A 94 8.61 1.93 -5.06
C LEU A 94 8.70 0.46 -4.60
N MET A 95 7.63 -0.11 -4.08
CA MET A 95 7.65 -1.48 -3.54
C MET A 95 8.03 -2.53 -4.61
N PRO A 96 7.50 -2.50 -5.84
CA PRO A 96 7.97 -3.40 -6.90
C PRO A 96 9.47 -3.29 -7.19
N PHE A 97 10.01 -2.06 -7.21
CA PHE A 97 11.44 -1.84 -7.35
C PHE A 97 12.24 -2.44 -6.19
N LEU A 98 11.78 -2.25 -4.95
CA LEU A 98 12.45 -2.80 -3.77
C LEU A 98 12.45 -4.33 -3.74
N LEU A 99 11.35 -4.96 -4.14
CA LEU A 99 11.25 -6.42 -4.23
C LEU A 99 12.25 -6.99 -5.23
N ALA A 100 12.30 -6.43 -6.44
CA ALA A 100 13.27 -6.81 -7.46
C ALA A 100 14.72 -6.57 -6.98
N PHE A 101 14.98 -5.41 -6.37
CA PHE A 101 16.29 -5.09 -5.82
C PHE A 101 16.74 -6.11 -4.76
N TYR A 102 15.90 -6.42 -3.78
CA TYR A 102 16.25 -7.40 -2.75
C TYR A 102 16.42 -8.80 -3.32
N GLN A 103 15.62 -9.21 -4.30
CA GLN A 103 15.76 -10.49 -4.96
C GLN A 103 17.13 -10.63 -5.67
N GLU A 104 17.60 -9.55 -6.34
CA GLU A 104 18.88 -9.54 -7.06
C GLU A 104 20.08 -9.39 -6.13
N ALA A 105 19.97 -8.54 -5.10
CA ALA A 105 21.10 -8.16 -4.26
C ALA A 105 21.33 -9.06 -3.06
N SER A 106 20.35 -9.90 -2.67
CA SER A 106 20.46 -10.74 -1.48
C SER A 106 21.08 -12.11 -1.78
N GLN A 107 21.82 -12.65 -0.83
CA GLN A 107 22.32 -14.01 -0.86
C GLN A 107 21.36 -14.93 -0.10
N VAL A 108 20.64 -15.77 -0.83
CA VAL A 108 19.65 -16.69 -0.28
C VAL A 108 19.93 -18.14 -0.68
N VAL A 109 19.67 -19.07 0.23
CA VAL A 109 19.61 -20.50 -0.07
C VAL A 109 18.15 -20.90 -0.11
N ILE A 110 17.67 -21.27 -1.28
CA ILE A 110 16.27 -21.65 -1.51
C ILE A 110 16.15 -23.18 -1.48
N ASP A 111 15.31 -23.69 -0.58
CA ASP A 111 14.84 -25.07 -0.61
C ASP A 111 13.72 -25.18 -1.66
N GLN A 112 13.93 -26.03 -2.67
CA GLN A 112 13.04 -26.12 -3.82
C GLN A 112 11.62 -26.56 -3.45
N ASP A 113 11.48 -27.49 -2.49
CA ASP A 113 10.17 -27.98 -2.06
C ASP A 113 9.36 -26.85 -1.36
N GLU A 114 10.05 -25.98 -0.60
CA GLU A 114 9.42 -24.81 0.03
C GLU A 114 8.99 -23.79 -1.01
N TYR A 115 9.86 -23.50 -1.98
CA TYR A 115 9.54 -22.56 -3.07
C TYR A 115 8.37 -23.06 -3.93
N ASP A 116 8.38 -24.35 -4.31
CA ASP A 116 7.29 -24.94 -5.09
C ASP A 116 5.94 -24.92 -4.33
N ALA A 117 5.99 -25.06 -3.01
CA ALA A 117 4.79 -24.92 -2.17
C ALA A 117 4.30 -23.48 -2.11
N TYR A 118 5.22 -22.52 -2.02
CA TYR A 118 4.92 -21.08 -2.04
C TYR A 118 4.35 -20.65 -3.39
N GLU A 119 4.98 -21.05 -4.51
CA GLU A 119 4.50 -20.75 -5.86
C GLU A 119 3.07 -21.24 -6.07
N ARG A 120 2.77 -22.49 -5.67
CA ARG A 120 1.41 -23.03 -5.76
C ARG A 120 0.40 -22.23 -4.96
N LYS A 121 0.72 -21.92 -3.70
CA LYS A 121 -0.17 -21.11 -2.83
C LYS A 121 -0.44 -19.74 -3.44
N TYR A 122 0.58 -19.08 -3.98
CA TYR A 122 0.46 -17.77 -4.62
C TYR A 122 -0.41 -17.84 -5.88
N LEU A 123 -0.16 -18.81 -6.75
CA LEU A 123 -0.95 -19.01 -7.97
C LEU A 123 -2.41 -19.32 -7.66
N ASP A 124 -2.68 -20.18 -6.67
CA ASP A 124 -4.03 -20.49 -6.22
C ASP A 124 -4.75 -19.23 -5.68
N GLN A 125 -4.04 -18.37 -4.97
CA GLN A 125 -4.58 -17.12 -4.44
C GLN A 125 -4.95 -16.15 -5.55
N ILE A 126 -4.06 -15.87 -6.50
CA ILE A 126 -4.35 -14.94 -7.60
C ILE A 126 -5.40 -15.51 -8.56
N GLN A 127 -5.44 -16.84 -8.77
CA GLN A 127 -6.50 -17.49 -9.55
C GLN A 127 -7.88 -17.32 -8.89
N ARG A 128 -7.96 -17.44 -7.56
CA ARG A 128 -9.20 -17.18 -6.82
C ARG A 128 -9.63 -15.73 -6.94
N LEU A 129 -8.71 -14.76 -6.73
CA LEU A 129 -9.01 -13.33 -6.86
C LEU A 129 -9.45 -12.97 -8.28
N ALA A 130 -8.79 -13.51 -9.30
CA ALA A 130 -9.21 -13.35 -10.69
C ALA A 130 -10.62 -13.85 -10.93
N SER A 131 -10.96 -15.04 -10.37
CA SER A 131 -12.30 -15.63 -10.49
C SER A 131 -13.37 -14.80 -9.76
N GLU A 132 -13.05 -14.19 -8.62
CA GLU A 132 -13.95 -13.30 -7.88
C GLU A 132 -14.29 -12.02 -8.67
N GLU A 133 -13.39 -11.59 -9.58
CA GLU A 133 -13.57 -10.43 -10.46
C GLU A 133 -14.01 -10.79 -11.90
N ASP A 134 -14.40 -12.05 -12.15
CA ASP A 134 -14.76 -12.57 -13.47
C ASP A 134 -13.66 -12.36 -14.55
N MET A 135 -12.39 -12.45 -14.14
CA MET A 135 -11.21 -12.27 -14.99
C MET A 135 -10.45 -13.58 -15.19
N THR A 136 -9.72 -13.70 -16.29
CA THR A 136 -8.65 -14.70 -16.43
C THR A 136 -7.45 -14.34 -15.56
N LEU A 137 -6.58 -15.31 -15.27
CA LEU A 137 -5.33 -15.06 -14.54
C LEU A 137 -4.45 -13.99 -15.21
N GLU A 138 -4.35 -14.05 -16.54
CA GLU A 138 -3.57 -13.11 -17.34
C GLU A 138 -4.18 -11.70 -17.32
N GLU A 139 -5.49 -11.56 -17.40
CA GLU A 139 -6.18 -10.28 -17.29
C GLU A 139 -6.01 -9.66 -15.90
N TYR A 140 -6.17 -10.48 -14.85
CA TYR A 140 -5.95 -10.05 -13.47
C TYR A 140 -4.50 -9.61 -13.24
N ALA A 141 -3.54 -10.41 -13.67
CA ALA A 141 -2.13 -10.09 -13.53
C ALA A 141 -1.74 -8.80 -14.29
N SER A 142 -2.30 -8.57 -15.47
CA SER A 142 -2.06 -7.33 -16.22
C SER A 142 -2.72 -6.12 -15.58
N SER A 143 -3.98 -6.23 -15.14
CA SER A 143 -4.77 -5.08 -14.64
C SER A 143 -4.51 -4.77 -13.17
N GLN A 144 -4.43 -5.78 -12.31
CA GLN A 144 -4.31 -5.61 -10.86
C GLN A 144 -2.86 -5.66 -10.36
N LEU A 145 -2.05 -6.57 -10.92
CA LEU A 145 -0.62 -6.66 -10.58
C LEU A 145 0.26 -5.79 -11.48
N HIS A 146 -0.32 -5.16 -12.50
CA HIS A 146 0.36 -4.29 -13.47
C HIS A 146 1.56 -4.96 -14.18
N LEU A 147 1.48 -6.27 -14.41
CA LEU A 147 2.52 -7.02 -15.08
C LEU A 147 2.45 -6.86 -16.60
N ASN A 148 3.61 -6.72 -17.23
CA ASN A 148 3.74 -6.59 -18.69
C ASN A 148 3.83 -7.95 -19.38
N GLN A 149 3.75 -7.98 -20.72
CA GLN A 149 4.02 -9.18 -21.51
C GLN A 149 5.54 -9.50 -21.51
N PRO A 150 5.95 -10.78 -21.41
CA PRO A 150 5.12 -11.99 -21.28
C PRO A 150 4.63 -12.25 -19.85
N ILE A 151 3.33 -12.22 -19.62
CA ILE A 151 2.70 -12.25 -18.28
C ILE A 151 3.18 -13.42 -17.42
N ARG A 152 3.24 -14.65 -17.97
CA ARG A 152 3.63 -15.84 -17.17
C ARG A 152 5.08 -15.79 -16.67
N ALA A 153 5.99 -15.20 -17.42
CA ALA A 153 7.36 -15.00 -16.97
C ALA A 153 7.42 -14.01 -15.81
N HIS A 154 6.74 -12.87 -15.95
CA HIS A 154 6.70 -11.85 -14.91
C HIS A 154 5.95 -12.30 -13.64
N ILE A 155 4.93 -13.17 -13.76
CA ILE A 155 4.31 -13.80 -12.58
C ILE A 155 5.36 -14.61 -11.80
N LYS A 156 6.20 -15.40 -12.49
CA LYS A 156 7.25 -16.21 -11.82
C LYS A 156 8.32 -15.33 -11.19
N GLU A 157 8.76 -14.29 -11.87
CA GLU A 157 9.68 -13.29 -11.31
C GLU A 157 9.10 -12.69 -10.03
N ARG A 158 7.84 -12.24 -10.08
CA ARG A 158 7.15 -11.66 -8.93
C ARG A 158 7.03 -12.62 -7.76
N ILE A 159 6.72 -13.89 -8.01
CA ILE A 159 6.65 -14.91 -6.96
C ILE A 159 8.02 -15.10 -6.28
N LEU A 160 9.10 -15.09 -7.04
CA LEU A 160 10.45 -15.20 -6.49
C LEU A 160 10.83 -13.97 -5.67
N GLU A 161 10.53 -12.76 -6.17
CA GLU A 161 10.73 -11.50 -5.46
C GLU A 161 10.00 -11.51 -4.11
N ASP A 162 8.71 -11.85 -4.12
CA ASP A 162 7.89 -11.90 -2.91
C ASP A 162 8.39 -12.98 -1.93
N PHE A 163 8.84 -14.13 -2.43
CA PHE A 163 9.41 -15.20 -1.60
C PHE A 163 10.72 -14.78 -0.91
N VAL A 164 11.63 -14.15 -1.64
CA VAL A 164 12.88 -13.62 -1.07
C VAL A 164 12.58 -12.53 -0.04
N PHE A 165 11.65 -11.64 -0.33
CA PHE A 165 11.22 -10.60 0.60
C PHE A 165 10.64 -11.18 1.89
N GLU A 166 9.83 -12.25 1.79
CA GLU A 166 9.29 -12.97 2.95
C GLU A 166 10.41 -13.59 3.80
N LEU A 167 11.43 -14.17 3.16
CA LEU A 167 12.58 -14.74 3.87
C LEU A 167 13.35 -13.67 4.65
N ILE A 168 13.61 -12.51 4.04
CA ILE A 168 14.28 -11.36 4.68
C ILE A 168 13.45 -10.83 5.84
N ALA A 169 12.16 -10.61 5.62
CA ALA A 169 11.25 -10.11 6.64
C ALA A 169 11.22 -11.04 7.87
N LYS A 170 11.17 -12.34 7.63
CA LYS A 170 11.22 -13.36 8.68
C LYS A 170 12.55 -13.34 9.43
N ASP A 171 13.68 -13.31 8.72
CA ASP A 171 15.01 -13.25 9.35
C ASP A 171 15.12 -12.04 10.28
N ARG A 172 14.63 -10.87 9.81
CA ARG A 172 14.71 -9.60 10.52
C ARG A 172 13.77 -9.51 11.73
N PHE A 173 12.55 -10.03 11.63
CA PHE A 173 11.48 -9.76 12.59
C PHE A 173 10.94 -10.98 13.34
N ALA A 174 11.31 -12.21 12.99
CA ALA A 174 10.78 -13.40 13.67
C ALA A 174 11.05 -13.41 15.19
N ALA A 175 12.16 -12.84 15.62
CA ALA A 175 12.49 -12.74 17.04
C ALA A 175 11.74 -11.61 17.79
N VAL A 176 11.07 -10.71 17.04
CA VAL A 176 10.37 -9.54 17.60
C VAL A 176 8.85 -9.77 17.66
N VAL A 177 8.33 -10.67 16.81
CA VAL A 177 6.91 -11.06 16.80
C VAL A 177 6.71 -12.14 17.85
N ASP A 178 5.94 -11.87 18.87
CA ASP A 178 5.74 -12.78 20.00
C ASP A 178 4.33 -13.37 20.08
N GLU A 179 4.16 -14.38 20.94
CA GLU A 179 2.87 -15.04 21.16
C GLU A 179 1.82 -14.10 21.74
N TRP A 180 2.23 -13.04 22.44
CA TRP A 180 1.29 -12.06 23.00
C TRP A 180 0.66 -11.21 21.91
N GLU A 181 1.44 -10.77 20.90
CA GLU A 181 0.91 -10.08 19.72
C GLU A 181 -0.10 -10.97 18.96
N TYR A 182 0.21 -12.27 18.85
CA TYR A 182 -0.69 -13.23 18.21
C TYR A 182 -2.00 -13.41 19.00
N GLU A 183 -1.92 -13.58 20.31
CA GLU A 183 -3.12 -13.70 21.16
C GLU A 183 -3.99 -12.44 21.07
N ALA A 184 -3.38 -11.24 21.12
CA ALA A 184 -4.09 -9.97 20.97
C ALA A 184 -4.78 -9.87 19.60
N PHE A 185 -4.10 -10.25 18.53
CA PHE A 185 -4.66 -10.31 17.17
C PHE A 185 -5.86 -11.26 17.07
N ILE A 186 -5.75 -12.48 17.63
CA ILE A 186 -6.85 -13.45 17.64
C ILE A 186 -8.05 -12.91 18.41
N GLN A 187 -7.85 -12.28 19.57
CA GLN A 187 -8.93 -11.70 20.38
C GLN A 187 -9.63 -10.54 19.64
N GLU A 188 -8.88 -9.62 19.04
CA GLU A 188 -9.44 -8.52 18.26
C GLU A 188 -10.29 -9.04 17.10
N ARG A 189 -9.77 -10.02 16.37
CA ARG A 189 -10.46 -10.61 15.22
C ARG A 189 -11.70 -11.40 15.62
N SER A 190 -11.65 -12.11 16.73
CA SER A 190 -12.78 -12.79 17.34
C SER A 190 -13.92 -11.80 17.67
N LEU A 191 -13.59 -10.69 18.34
CA LEU A 191 -14.56 -9.65 18.68
C LEU A 191 -15.16 -8.98 17.44
N SER A 192 -14.34 -8.69 16.43
CA SER A 192 -14.79 -7.99 15.22
C SER A 192 -15.64 -8.86 14.29
N GLN A 193 -15.37 -10.17 14.23
CA GLN A 193 -16.07 -11.12 13.34
C GLN A 193 -17.11 -11.97 14.04
N GLY A 194 -17.15 -11.97 15.37
CA GLY A 194 -18.06 -12.82 16.16
C GLY A 194 -17.73 -14.31 16.08
N LEU A 195 -16.45 -14.66 15.83
CA LEU A 195 -15.97 -16.03 15.74
C LEU A 195 -15.32 -16.49 17.03
N ASP A 196 -15.33 -17.82 17.29
CA ASP A 196 -14.63 -18.38 18.45
C ASP A 196 -13.11 -18.23 18.27
N PRO A 197 -12.35 -17.77 19.30
CA PRO A 197 -10.89 -17.69 19.25
C PRO A 197 -10.21 -19.03 18.93
N ILE A 198 -10.79 -20.15 19.34
CA ILE A 198 -10.25 -21.50 19.07
C ILE A 198 -10.33 -21.79 17.57
N ASP A 199 -11.50 -21.55 16.95
CA ASP A 199 -11.72 -21.75 15.52
C ASP A 199 -10.79 -20.85 14.68
N LEU A 200 -10.55 -19.62 15.14
CA LEU A 200 -9.61 -18.70 14.51
C LEU A 200 -8.16 -19.19 14.58
N LYS A 201 -7.74 -19.78 15.71
CA LYS A 201 -6.39 -20.36 15.85
C LYS A 201 -6.17 -21.58 14.97
N GLU A 202 -7.22 -22.36 14.70
CA GLU A 202 -7.14 -23.45 13.73
C GLU A 202 -6.98 -22.95 12.28
N GLN A 203 -7.60 -21.81 11.95
CA GLN A 203 -7.50 -21.18 10.64
C GLN A 203 -6.19 -20.40 10.44
N ILE A 204 -5.73 -19.70 11.47
CA ILE A 204 -4.57 -18.81 11.46
C ILE A 204 -3.55 -19.33 12.48
N SER A 205 -2.64 -20.17 12.02
CA SER A 205 -1.56 -20.67 12.90
C SER A 205 -0.61 -19.55 13.33
N PHE A 206 0.06 -19.69 14.48
CA PHE A 206 1.10 -18.75 14.89
C PHE A 206 2.21 -18.59 13.83
N SER A 207 2.56 -19.66 13.12
CA SER A 207 3.55 -19.59 12.05
C SER A 207 3.12 -18.70 10.89
N ASN A 208 1.85 -18.75 10.49
CA ASN A 208 1.32 -17.87 9.44
C ASN A 208 1.26 -16.42 9.92
N PHE A 209 0.79 -16.19 11.15
CA PHE A 209 0.79 -14.87 11.77
C PHE A 209 2.18 -14.26 11.86
N LEU A 210 3.18 -15.05 12.26
CA LEU A 210 4.59 -14.64 12.33
C LEU A 210 5.09 -14.13 10.97
N LEU A 211 4.80 -14.87 9.88
CA LEU A 211 5.21 -14.49 8.53
C LEU A 211 4.54 -13.18 8.09
N GLU A 212 3.22 -13.11 8.19
CA GLU A 212 2.45 -11.92 7.79
C GLU A 212 2.84 -10.68 8.62
N SER A 213 3.03 -10.85 9.93
CA SER A 213 3.45 -9.75 10.83
C SER A 213 4.87 -9.30 10.53
N SER A 214 5.78 -10.23 10.21
CA SER A 214 7.16 -9.89 9.82
C SER A 214 7.20 -9.10 8.51
N GLN A 215 6.43 -9.52 7.50
CA GLN A 215 6.32 -8.80 6.23
C GLN A 215 5.72 -7.41 6.43
N LEU A 216 4.68 -7.29 7.26
CA LEU A 216 4.05 -6.00 7.56
C LEU A 216 5.04 -5.06 8.27
N LYS A 217 5.76 -5.54 9.29
CA LYS A 217 6.78 -4.75 10.01
C LYS A 217 7.90 -4.30 9.07
N TRP A 218 8.36 -5.19 8.18
CA TRP A 218 9.40 -4.85 7.20
C TRP A 218 8.90 -3.82 6.19
N THR A 219 7.72 -4.00 5.65
CA THR A 219 7.09 -3.04 4.72
C THR A 219 6.91 -1.67 5.38
N GLN A 220 6.49 -1.63 6.65
CA GLN A 220 6.33 -0.39 7.40
C GLN A 220 7.68 0.32 7.64
N GLU A 221 8.75 -0.43 7.95
CA GLU A 221 10.09 0.13 8.10
C GLU A 221 10.60 0.77 6.80
N LEU A 222 10.39 0.06 5.67
CA LEU A 222 10.73 0.60 4.35
C LEU A 222 9.92 1.88 4.04
N PHE A 223 8.61 1.86 4.29
CA PHE A 223 7.79 3.05 4.09
C PHE A 223 8.25 4.21 4.96
N ASP A 224 8.52 3.98 6.25
CA ASP A 224 8.97 5.01 7.19
C ASP A 224 10.32 5.61 6.78
N TYR A 225 11.20 4.80 6.21
CA TYR A 225 12.49 5.27 5.69
C TYR A 225 12.32 6.14 4.44
N PHE A 226 11.46 5.72 3.50
CA PHE A 226 11.31 6.41 2.20
C PHE A 226 10.27 7.54 2.20
N LYS A 227 9.30 7.58 3.13
CA LYS A 227 8.19 8.57 3.11
C LYS A 227 8.63 10.04 3.02
N ASN A 228 9.81 10.37 3.57
CA ASN A 228 10.36 11.72 3.52
C ASN A 228 11.29 11.97 2.32
N ARG A 229 11.56 10.95 1.53
CA ARG A 229 12.38 11.01 0.31
C ARG A 229 11.55 11.20 -0.95
N PHE A 230 10.22 11.04 -0.86
CA PHE A 230 9.34 11.30 -1.99
C PHE A 230 9.36 12.77 -2.39
N ILE A 231 9.49 13.00 -3.70
CA ILE A 231 9.49 14.31 -4.34
C ILE A 231 8.08 14.58 -4.82
N VAL A 232 7.40 15.51 -4.14
CA VAL A 232 6.06 15.94 -4.53
C VAL A 232 6.20 16.93 -5.70
N VAL A 233 5.56 16.59 -6.82
CA VAL A 233 5.53 17.43 -8.02
C VAL A 233 4.15 18.08 -8.12
N ASP A 234 4.08 19.40 -7.94
CA ASP A 234 2.87 20.18 -8.19
C ASP A 234 2.70 20.41 -9.70
N SER A 235 1.46 20.35 -10.17
CA SER A 235 1.09 20.37 -11.60
C SER A 235 1.52 21.59 -12.41
N SER A 236 2.15 22.59 -11.79
CA SER A 236 2.55 23.83 -12.45
C SER A 236 3.85 23.72 -13.26
N GLU A 237 4.65 22.66 -13.08
CA GLU A 237 5.97 22.54 -13.73
C GLU A 237 5.98 21.64 -14.99
N GLY A 238 4.91 20.89 -15.26
CA GLY A 238 4.86 19.92 -16.37
C GLY A 238 4.43 20.48 -17.75
N ALA A 239 4.01 21.75 -17.83
CA ALA A 239 3.38 22.30 -19.06
C ALA A 239 4.31 23.13 -19.96
N THR A 240 5.61 23.25 -19.67
CA THR A 240 6.48 24.21 -20.38
C THR A 240 7.53 23.61 -21.31
N ASP A 241 7.64 22.27 -21.47
CA ASP A 241 8.75 21.71 -22.27
C ASP A 241 8.34 20.88 -23.52
N SER A 242 7.12 21.05 -24.05
CA SER A 242 6.72 20.42 -25.34
C SER A 242 6.57 21.40 -26.51
N GLY A 243 7.20 22.57 -26.48
CA GLY A 243 6.96 23.62 -27.44
C GLY A 243 8.19 24.35 -27.98
N ARG A 244 9.34 23.68 -28.23
CA ARG A 244 10.43 24.28 -29.02
C ARG A 244 11.31 23.24 -29.72
N GLN A 245 10.78 22.65 -30.79
CA GLN A 245 11.61 22.16 -31.89
C GLN A 245 10.82 22.28 -33.20
N THR A 246 10.84 23.45 -33.79
CA THR A 246 10.72 23.65 -35.25
C THR A 246 11.51 24.89 -35.62
N ASN A 247 12.69 24.68 -36.14
CA ASN A 247 13.20 25.25 -37.37
C ASN A 247 14.63 24.77 -37.59
#